data_456d583a0f0e6b4eb0fefccc43ae5b8d
#
_entry.id   456d583a0f0e6b4eb0fefccc43ae5b8d
#
_cell.length_a   1.000
_cell.length_b   1.000
_cell.length_c   1.000
_cell.angle_alpha   90.00
_cell.angle_beta   90.00
_cell.angle_gamma   90.00
#
_symmetry.space_group_name_H-M   'P 1'
#
loop_
_entity.id
_entity.type
_entity.pdbx_description
1 polymer ?
#
loop_
_entity_poly.entity_id
_entity_poly.type
_entity_poly.pdbx_seq_one_letter_code
_entity_poly.pdbx_strand_id
1 'polypeptide(L)'
;MSIVTAITTNNNKVIKSVLVCGLIYLSGCETLSETPYVKPTTPDKAGWVADSADAATDAIDPQWWKGFEDPYLNQLIELAIRENSDLAIAMARLNQAGAAIGEVEARTLPSLSSGLTTPVSYSRNPVSNDYETNSQYSLNTKLNWELDIWGKLQKGVEAKQSAYRASQADWRAVYLNTATQVASSYFLIRQFDAQIDIQQASLSSADQILAIYKSQNREGLVSSKEVLRQQAELNSLKRTLIDLQRERKITENALATLLGQPAGNLQVPKPDDSFKIADMPIPAGLPSQLLRRRPDILAAEYRVLEAHQLVGQAKLAKLPSISLTTNAQSGSSLASAALNTFLKTFTFGLTPNINFPIFNPDTEARIKRNEASKKTEEAKYRKTVLIAFQEVEDALVNLSARRAQRQELFSEEQHLSDVQLQVAAQMREGIATQLEVFESERRLLSVRQTLLNNRQQILSETLTLYKAMGGGWNEESVQ
;
A
#
# COMPACT_ATOMS: atom_id res chain seq x y z
N MET A 1 13.49 31.48 -74.34
CA MET A 1 13.66 30.07 -73.98
C MET A 1 14.82 29.80 -73.03
N SER A 2 15.47 30.80 -72.45
CA SER A 2 16.68 30.64 -71.59
C SER A 2 16.48 30.91 -70.08
N ILE A 3 15.33 31.40 -69.63
CA ILE A 3 15.10 31.68 -68.19
C ILE A 3 14.42 30.51 -67.42
N VAL A 4 13.66 29.66 -68.11
CA VAL A 4 12.99 28.52 -67.48
C VAL A 4 13.94 27.39 -67.14
N THR A 5 15.05 27.22 -67.88
CA THR A 5 16.07 26.18 -67.64
C THR A 5 16.98 26.46 -66.45
N ALA A 6 17.14 27.72 -66.02
CA ALA A 6 17.98 28.12 -64.88
C ALA A 6 17.29 27.93 -63.54
N ILE A 7 15.95 28.00 -63.48
CA ILE A 7 15.17 27.83 -62.25
C ILE A 7 15.06 26.37 -61.86
N THR A 8 14.95 25.45 -62.82
CA THR A 8 14.85 23.99 -62.58
C THR A 8 16.16 23.36 -62.13
N THR A 9 17.32 23.87 -62.57
CA THR A 9 18.65 23.34 -62.17
C THR A 9 19.06 23.80 -60.79
N ASN A 10 18.59 24.96 -60.32
CA ASN A 10 18.92 25.44 -58.97
C ASN A 10 18.09 24.74 -57.86
N ASN A 11 16.83 24.41 -58.14
CA ASN A 11 15.98 23.67 -57.19
C ASN A 11 16.48 22.22 -57.00
N ASN A 12 17.03 21.55 -58.00
CA ASN A 12 17.59 20.20 -57.85
C ASN A 12 18.86 20.17 -56.99
N LYS A 13 19.67 21.25 -56.96
CA LYS A 13 20.86 21.35 -56.08
C LYS A 13 20.44 21.60 -54.66
N VAL A 14 19.44 22.42 -54.41
CA VAL A 14 18.91 22.70 -53.05
C VAL A 14 18.22 21.48 -52.50
N ILE A 15 17.42 20.75 -53.29
CA ILE A 15 16.76 19.48 -52.89
C ILE A 15 17.80 18.41 -52.58
N LYS A 16 18.86 18.25 -53.38
CA LYS A 16 19.95 17.33 -53.10
C LYS A 16 20.76 17.71 -51.88
N SER A 17 21.02 19.01 -51.61
CA SER A 17 21.71 19.44 -50.41
C SER A 17 20.89 19.25 -49.15
N VAL A 18 19.57 19.46 -49.21
CA VAL A 18 18.65 19.17 -48.07
C VAL A 18 18.54 17.64 -47.82
N LEU A 19 18.53 16.84 -48.90
CA LEU A 19 18.52 15.37 -48.76
C LEU A 19 19.85 14.83 -48.19
N VAL A 20 21.00 15.37 -48.57
CA VAL A 20 22.33 14.99 -48.05
C VAL A 20 22.49 15.44 -46.59
N CYS A 21 22.03 16.63 -46.23
CA CYS A 21 21.99 17.05 -44.82
C CYS A 21 21.04 16.18 -43.98
N GLY A 22 19.89 15.77 -44.53
CA GLY A 22 18.94 14.84 -43.88
C GLY A 22 19.55 13.45 -43.63
N LEU A 23 20.33 12.95 -44.58
CA LEU A 23 21.02 11.64 -44.49
C LEU A 23 22.19 11.65 -43.48
N ILE A 24 22.88 12.77 -43.33
CA ILE A 24 23.97 12.91 -42.32
C ILE A 24 23.39 12.97 -40.89
N TYR A 25 22.19 13.52 -40.72
CA TYR A 25 21.49 13.49 -39.40
C TYR A 25 20.92 12.11 -39.05
N LEU A 26 20.56 11.29 -40.04
CA LEU A 26 20.09 9.93 -39.81
C LEU A 26 21.20 8.97 -39.37
N SER A 27 22.46 9.20 -39.75
CA SER A 27 23.60 8.39 -39.27
C SER A 27 24.04 8.74 -37.82
N GLY A 28 23.58 9.85 -37.26
CA GLY A 28 23.79 10.20 -35.83
C GLY A 28 22.82 9.54 -34.85
N CYS A 29 21.81 8.81 -35.33
CA CYS A 29 20.78 8.19 -34.48
C CYS A 29 21.25 6.93 -33.75
N GLU A 30 22.41 6.39 -34.04
CA GLU A 30 22.92 5.17 -33.40
C GLU A 30 23.35 5.37 -31.93
N THR A 31 23.52 6.63 -31.48
CA THR A 31 23.90 6.95 -30.09
C THR A 31 22.73 7.22 -29.14
N LEU A 32 21.49 7.22 -29.66
CA LEU A 32 20.26 7.34 -28.87
C LEU A 32 19.60 5.97 -28.61
N SER A 33 20.37 4.86 -28.74
CA SER A 33 19.88 3.55 -28.37
C SER A 33 19.40 3.60 -26.92
N GLU A 34 18.14 3.28 -26.73
CA GLU A 34 17.54 3.18 -25.41
C GLU A 34 18.38 2.21 -24.58
N THR A 35 18.94 2.66 -23.47
CA THR A 35 19.55 1.73 -22.52
C THR A 35 18.45 0.80 -22.02
N PRO A 36 18.55 -0.52 -22.27
CA PRO A 36 17.53 -1.45 -21.83
C PRO A 36 17.36 -1.34 -20.30
N TYR A 37 16.13 -1.52 -19.85
CA TYR A 37 15.88 -1.56 -18.41
C TYR A 37 16.67 -2.73 -17.79
N VAL A 38 17.51 -2.41 -16.82
CA VAL A 38 18.20 -3.41 -16.01
C VAL A 38 17.62 -3.30 -14.60
N LYS A 39 17.09 -4.42 -14.11
CA LYS A 39 16.58 -4.50 -12.74
C LYS A 39 17.71 -4.15 -11.77
N PRO A 40 17.48 -3.28 -10.76
CA PRO A 40 18.50 -2.96 -9.78
C PRO A 40 18.98 -4.21 -9.05
N THR A 41 20.29 -4.29 -8.82
CA THR A 41 20.89 -5.39 -8.07
C THR A 41 20.41 -5.37 -6.63
N THR A 42 19.85 -6.50 -6.18
CA THR A 42 19.45 -6.71 -4.80
C THR A 42 20.59 -7.34 -4.01
N PRO A 43 20.67 -7.12 -2.69
CA PRO A 43 21.55 -7.89 -1.83
C PRO A 43 21.25 -9.38 -1.97
N ASP A 44 22.28 -10.18 -2.15
CA ASP A 44 22.14 -11.64 -2.23
C ASP A 44 22.00 -12.21 -0.83
N LYS A 45 21.04 -13.12 -0.64
CA LYS A 45 20.79 -13.83 0.60
C LYS A 45 20.45 -15.28 0.29
N ALA A 46 21.36 -16.18 0.65
CA ALA A 46 21.26 -17.60 0.29
C ALA A 46 20.16 -18.35 1.11
N GLY A 47 19.91 -17.96 2.35
CA GLY A 47 18.94 -18.59 3.24
C GLY A 47 18.64 -17.74 4.47
N TRP A 48 17.72 -18.22 5.32
CA TRP A 48 17.43 -17.62 6.62
C TRP A 48 18.43 -18.12 7.66
N VAL A 49 18.82 -17.24 8.60
CA VAL A 49 19.74 -17.61 9.70
C VAL A 49 18.99 -18.37 10.78
N ALA A 50 17.74 -18.01 11.02
CA ALA A 50 16.88 -18.75 11.93
C ALA A 50 16.51 -20.08 11.29
N ASP A 51 17.06 -21.17 11.81
CA ASP A 51 16.86 -22.52 11.30
C ASP A 51 15.39 -22.92 11.47
N SER A 52 14.67 -22.97 10.36
CA SER A 52 13.27 -23.42 10.33
C SER A 52 13.26 -24.84 9.72
N ALA A 53 13.63 -25.83 10.53
CA ALA A 53 13.63 -27.23 10.14
C ALA A 53 12.26 -27.72 9.61
N ASP A 54 11.17 -27.03 9.96
CA ASP A 54 9.80 -27.32 9.54
C ASP A 54 9.25 -26.37 8.47
N ALA A 55 10.12 -25.68 7.74
CA ALA A 55 9.68 -24.74 6.73
C ALA A 55 9.01 -25.41 5.55
N ALA A 56 7.69 -25.30 5.46
CA ALA A 56 6.94 -25.69 4.28
C ALA A 56 7.38 -24.83 3.08
N THR A 57 7.86 -25.47 2.03
CA THR A 57 8.25 -24.83 0.75
C THR A 57 7.04 -24.52 -0.13
N ASP A 58 5.85 -24.89 0.30
CA ASP A 58 4.61 -24.79 -0.48
C ASP A 58 4.15 -23.34 -0.64
N ALA A 59 3.41 -23.11 -1.72
CA ALA A 59 2.80 -21.81 -1.98
C ALA A 59 1.84 -21.46 -0.82
N ILE A 60 1.98 -20.24 -0.29
CA ILE A 60 1.06 -19.72 0.72
C ILE A 60 -0.31 -19.56 0.06
N ASP A 61 -1.38 -20.06 0.70
CA ASP A 61 -2.75 -19.87 0.23
C ASP A 61 -3.08 -18.35 0.27
N PRO A 62 -3.66 -17.77 -0.77
CA PRO A 62 -4.18 -16.40 -0.75
C PRO A 62 -5.16 -16.12 0.40
N GLN A 63 -5.85 -17.13 0.86
CA GLN A 63 -6.77 -17.10 2.01
C GLN A 63 -6.16 -17.77 3.25
N TRP A 64 -4.88 -17.54 3.51
CA TRP A 64 -4.09 -18.16 4.58
C TRP A 64 -4.78 -18.14 5.95
N TRP A 65 -5.63 -17.14 6.23
CA TRP A 65 -6.36 -17.06 7.50
C TRP A 65 -7.36 -18.19 7.73
N LYS A 66 -7.80 -18.89 6.68
CA LYS A 66 -8.66 -20.07 6.81
C LYS A 66 -7.97 -21.24 7.52
N GLY A 67 -6.64 -21.27 7.50
CA GLY A 67 -5.85 -22.25 8.24
C GLY A 67 -5.98 -22.12 9.76
N PHE A 68 -6.53 -21.04 10.30
CA PHE A 68 -6.88 -20.93 11.72
C PHE A 68 -8.17 -21.68 12.09
N GLU A 69 -8.90 -22.22 11.11
CA GLU A 69 -10.13 -23.01 11.28
C GLU A 69 -11.22 -22.29 12.10
N ASP A 70 -11.23 -20.93 12.07
CA ASP A 70 -12.21 -20.11 12.77
C ASP A 70 -13.20 -19.47 11.77
N PRO A 71 -14.45 -19.98 11.69
CA PRO A 71 -15.46 -19.45 10.76
C PRO A 71 -15.84 -17.97 11.03
N TYR A 72 -15.78 -17.54 12.30
CA TYR A 72 -16.10 -16.16 12.63
C TYR A 72 -15.00 -15.20 12.18
N LEU A 73 -13.73 -15.57 12.34
CA LEU A 73 -12.60 -14.84 11.77
C LEU A 73 -12.74 -14.71 10.25
N ASN A 74 -13.11 -15.80 9.55
CA ASN A 74 -13.31 -15.75 8.10
C ASN A 74 -14.36 -14.72 7.71
N GLN A 75 -15.52 -14.69 8.41
CA GLN A 75 -16.58 -13.71 8.18
C GLN A 75 -16.11 -12.25 8.41
N LEU A 76 -15.32 -12.01 9.47
CA LEU A 76 -14.78 -10.70 9.77
C LEU A 76 -13.83 -10.21 8.67
N ILE A 77 -12.92 -11.07 8.20
CA ILE A 77 -11.99 -10.71 7.13
C ILE A 77 -12.74 -10.46 5.82
N GLU A 78 -13.69 -11.32 5.45
CA GLU A 78 -14.51 -11.12 4.25
C GLU A 78 -15.34 -9.83 4.30
N LEU A 79 -15.86 -9.47 5.48
CA LEU A 79 -16.56 -8.20 5.68
C LEU A 79 -15.60 -7.01 5.53
N ALA A 80 -14.41 -7.08 6.14
CA ALA A 80 -13.40 -6.03 6.02
C ALA A 80 -12.98 -5.84 4.56
N ILE A 81 -12.76 -6.91 3.80
CA ILE A 81 -12.40 -6.83 2.38
C ILE A 81 -13.45 -6.06 1.57
N ARG A 82 -14.74 -6.15 1.93
CA ARG A 82 -15.81 -5.44 1.22
C ARG A 82 -16.01 -3.99 1.68
N GLU A 83 -15.87 -3.73 2.96
CA GLU A 83 -16.35 -2.49 3.59
C GLU A 83 -15.21 -1.59 4.11
N ASN A 84 -13.96 -2.06 4.11
CA ASN A 84 -12.84 -1.28 4.66
C ASN A 84 -12.55 -0.04 3.83
N SER A 85 -12.50 1.12 4.49
CA SER A 85 -12.26 2.41 3.83
C SER A 85 -10.85 2.55 3.22
N ASP A 86 -9.82 1.94 3.82
CA ASP A 86 -8.46 2.01 3.28
C ASP A 86 -8.36 1.20 1.98
N LEU A 87 -9.06 0.07 1.88
CA LEU A 87 -9.19 -0.69 0.64
C LEU A 87 -9.95 0.09 -0.44
N ALA A 88 -11.03 0.78 -0.07
CA ALA A 88 -11.78 1.64 -0.99
C ALA A 88 -10.90 2.79 -1.51
N ILE A 89 -10.10 3.43 -0.64
CA ILE A 89 -9.14 4.47 -1.02
C ILE A 89 -8.07 3.90 -1.96
N ALA A 90 -7.51 2.73 -1.65
CA ALA A 90 -6.50 2.09 -2.49
C ALA A 90 -7.07 1.72 -3.87
N MET A 91 -8.31 1.22 -3.95
CA MET A 91 -9.00 0.95 -5.22
C MET A 91 -9.27 2.23 -6.01
N ALA A 92 -9.69 3.31 -5.36
CA ALA A 92 -9.88 4.60 -6.01
C ALA A 92 -8.56 5.15 -6.60
N ARG A 93 -7.43 4.98 -5.89
CA ARG A 93 -6.09 5.33 -6.39
C ARG A 93 -5.68 4.48 -7.59
N LEU A 94 -6.00 3.19 -7.58
CA LEU A 94 -5.76 2.30 -8.72
C LEU A 94 -6.56 2.76 -9.94
N ASN A 95 -7.84 3.08 -9.78
CA ASN A 95 -8.70 3.61 -10.84
C ASN A 95 -8.18 4.96 -11.37
N GLN A 96 -7.70 5.84 -10.46
CA GLN A 96 -7.07 7.11 -10.84
C GLN A 96 -5.81 6.89 -11.69
N ALA A 97 -4.95 5.93 -11.31
CA ALA A 97 -3.77 5.58 -12.09
C ALA A 97 -4.15 4.99 -13.46
N GLY A 98 -5.21 4.19 -13.54
CA GLY A 98 -5.77 3.69 -14.80
C GLY A 98 -6.27 4.82 -15.70
N ALA A 99 -7.02 5.77 -15.17
CA ALA A 99 -7.49 6.94 -15.91
C ALA A 99 -6.32 7.82 -16.43
N ALA A 100 -5.23 7.93 -15.66
CA ALA A 100 -4.03 8.66 -16.06
C ALA A 100 -3.31 8.04 -17.26
N ILE A 101 -3.48 6.74 -17.56
CA ILE A 101 -3.01 6.12 -18.79
C ILE A 101 -3.77 6.71 -19.97
N GLY A 102 -5.11 6.69 -19.92
CA GLY A 102 -5.96 7.24 -20.99
C GLY A 102 -5.72 8.74 -21.24
N GLU A 103 -5.41 9.52 -20.20
CA GLU A 103 -5.03 10.95 -20.36
C GLU A 103 -3.76 11.11 -21.21
N VAL A 104 -2.75 10.27 -20.98
CA VAL A 104 -1.49 10.34 -21.74
C VAL A 104 -1.63 9.71 -23.13
N GLU A 105 -2.38 8.62 -23.27
CA GLU A 105 -2.73 8.02 -24.55
C GLU A 105 -3.49 9.00 -25.46
N ALA A 106 -4.41 9.79 -24.89
CA ALA A 106 -5.13 10.82 -25.63
C ALA A 106 -4.19 11.86 -26.28
N ARG A 107 -2.99 12.08 -25.72
CA ARG A 107 -1.99 13.00 -26.32
C ARG A 107 -1.33 12.43 -27.58
N THR A 108 -1.42 11.13 -27.83
CA THR A 108 -0.96 10.49 -29.09
C THR A 108 -1.99 10.64 -30.23
N LEU A 109 -3.22 11.04 -29.89
CA LEU A 109 -4.32 11.21 -30.83
C LEU A 109 -4.46 12.68 -31.28
N PRO A 110 -5.06 12.93 -32.46
CA PRO A 110 -5.36 14.29 -32.88
C PRO A 110 -6.40 14.95 -31.96
N SER A 111 -6.19 16.20 -31.59
CA SER A 111 -7.13 17.03 -30.84
C SER A 111 -7.81 18.03 -31.77
N LEU A 112 -9.12 18.15 -31.67
CA LEU A 112 -9.93 19.12 -32.44
C LEU A 112 -10.57 20.10 -31.47
N SER A 113 -10.34 21.40 -31.68
CA SER A 113 -10.98 22.45 -30.91
C SER A 113 -11.62 23.48 -31.84
N SER A 114 -12.77 24.00 -31.45
CA SER A 114 -13.43 25.09 -32.16
C SER A 114 -13.76 26.20 -31.19
N GLY A 115 -13.44 27.43 -31.58
CA GLY A 115 -13.66 28.64 -30.78
C GLY A 115 -14.27 29.77 -31.60
N LEU A 116 -15.27 30.45 -31.03
CA LEU A 116 -15.81 31.68 -31.56
C LEU A 116 -15.10 32.86 -30.84
N THR A 117 -14.47 33.71 -31.60
CA THR A 117 -13.82 34.93 -31.11
C THR A 117 -14.54 36.14 -31.63
N THR A 118 -14.81 37.09 -30.75
CA THR A 118 -15.51 38.34 -31.10
C THR A 118 -14.67 39.53 -30.58
N PRO A 119 -13.49 39.82 -31.18
CA PRO A 119 -12.73 40.97 -30.78
C PRO A 119 -13.51 42.25 -31.12
N VAL A 120 -13.67 43.12 -30.14
CA VAL A 120 -14.15 44.47 -30.31
C VAL A 120 -12.94 45.40 -30.22
N SER A 121 -12.59 46.06 -31.33
CA SER A 121 -11.48 47.03 -31.33
C SER A 121 -12.05 48.41 -31.47
N TYR A 122 -11.55 49.32 -30.65
CA TYR A 122 -11.78 50.75 -30.69
C TYR A 122 -10.57 51.39 -31.33
N SER A 123 -10.73 51.95 -32.53
CA SER A 123 -9.66 52.66 -33.19
C SER A 123 -10.09 54.13 -33.48
N ARG A 124 -9.17 55.06 -33.23
CA ARG A 124 -9.35 56.46 -33.62
C ARG A 124 -8.68 56.65 -34.95
N ASN A 125 -9.42 57.10 -35.94
CA ASN A 125 -8.84 57.49 -37.21
C ASN A 125 -8.07 58.78 -37.05
N PRO A 126 -6.75 58.85 -37.25
CA PRO A 126 -5.94 60.02 -36.99
C PRO A 126 -6.21 61.16 -38.00
N VAL A 127 -6.87 60.88 -39.12
CA VAL A 127 -7.15 61.88 -40.21
C VAL A 127 -8.55 62.48 -40.01
N SER A 128 -9.58 61.68 -39.73
CA SER A 128 -10.96 62.15 -39.51
C SER A 128 -11.29 62.48 -38.07
N ASN A 129 -10.46 62.11 -37.14
CA ASN A 129 -10.65 62.25 -35.70
C ASN A 129 -11.86 61.52 -35.15
N ASP A 130 -12.46 60.63 -35.93
CA ASP A 130 -13.61 59.80 -35.54
C ASP A 130 -13.19 58.52 -34.88
N TYR A 131 -14.08 57.98 -34.01
CA TYR A 131 -13.88 56.71 -33.36
C TYR A 131 -14.65 55.65 -34.13
N GLU A 132 -13.98 54.64 -34.64
CA GLU A 132 -14.57 53.48 -35.26
C GLU A 132 -14.55 52.27 -34.31
N THR A 133 -15.72 51.70 -34.13
CA THR A 133 -15.85 50.42 -33.42
C THR A 133 -15.90 49.30 -34.48
N ASN A 134 -14.89 48.47 -34.51
CA ASN A 134 -14.87 47.33 -35.40
C ASN A 134 -15.07 46.03 -34.58
N SER A 135 -16.12 45.33 -34.85
CA SER A 135 -16.39 44.03 -34.28
C SER A 135 -16.32 42.96 -35.37
N GLN A 136 -15.47 41.99 -35.17
CA GLN A 136 -15.29 40.89 -36.10
C GLN A 136 -15.60 39.57 -35.44
N TYR A 137 -16.60 38.85 -35.93
CA TYR A 137 -16.89 37.49 -35.48
C TYR A 137 -16.04 36.52 -36.30
N SER A 138 -15.22 35.72 -35.63
CA SER A 138 -14.41 34.70 -36.29
C SER A 138 -14.63 33.34 -35.63
N LEU A 139 -15.01 32.33 -36.40
CA LEU A 139 -15.06 30.95 -36.01
C LEU A 139 -13.74 30.29 -36.42
N ASN A 140 -13.00 29.81 -35.43
CA ASN A 140 -11.71 29.15 -35.62
C ASN A 140 -11.83 27.68 -35.23
N THR A 141 -11.57 26.77 -36.15
CA THR A 141 -11.44 25.35 -35.84
C THR A 141 -10.00 24.93 -36.05
N LYS A 142 -9.40 24.36 -35.02
CA LYS A 142 -8.00 23.95 -35.01
C LYS A 142 -7.88 22.46 -34.68
N LEU A 143 -7.24 21.74 -35.57
CA LEU A 143 -6.77 20.37 -35.32
C LEU A 143 -5.28 20.47 -34.98
N ASN A 144 -4.88 19.74 -33.96
CA ASN A 144 -3.46 19.63 -33.57
C ASN A 144 -3.15 18.16 -33.26
N TRP A 145 -2.08 17.66 -33.89
CA TRP A 145 -1.63 16.28 -33.69
C TRP A 145 -0.10 16.20 -33.71
N GLU A 146 0.51 15.70 -32.65
CA GLU A 146 1.93 15.39 -32.60
C GLU A 146 2.15 13.94 -33.05
N LEU A 147 2.94 13.74 -34.09
CA LEU A 147 3.30 12.43 -34.62
C LEU A 147 4.46 11.86 -33.78
N ASP A 148 4.21 10.76 -33.10
CA ASP A 148 5.21 10.13 -32.20
C ASP A 148 6.16 9.19 -33.00
N ILE A 149 6.96 9.76 -33.85
CA ILE A 149 7.91 9.01 -34.71
C ILE A 149 9.02 8.35 -33.88
N TRP A 150 9.42 9.02 -32.79
CA TRP A 150 10.54 8.61 -31.96
C TRP A 150 10.11 7.83 -30.71
N GLY A 151 8.82 7.67 -30.47
CA GLY A 151 8.29 7.00 -29.29
C GLY A 151 8.35 7.84 -27.99
N LYS A 152 8.52 9.17 -28.08
CA LYS A 152 8.53 10.06 -26.91
C LYS A 152 7.21 10.01 -26.13
N LEU A 153 6.08 10.10 -26.84
CA LEU A 153 4.74 10.04 -26.22
C LEU A 153 4.48 8.62 -25.71
N GLN A 154 4.85 7.61 -26.48
CA GLN A 154 4.75 6.21 -26.09
C GLN A 154 5.51 5.91 -24.80
N LYS A 155 6.71 6.49 -24.60
CA LYS A 155 7.45 6.38 -23.31
C LYS A 155 6.68 7.00 -22.14
N GLY A 156 5.93 8.06 -22.37
CA GLY A 156 5.01 8.63 -21.40
C GLY A 156 3.87 7.68 -21.01
N VAL A 157 3.30 6.97 -22.00
CA VAL A 157 2.28 5.94 -21.79
C VAL A 157 2.86 4.76 -20.99
N GLU A 158 4.02 4.23 -21.38
CA GLU A 158 4.72 3.15 -20.67
C GLU A 158 5.03 3.51 -19.22
N ALA A 159 5.42 4.77 -18.96
CA ALA A 159 5.62 5.28 -17.61
C ALA A 159 4.32 5.20 -16.79
N LYS A 160 3.18 5.66 -17.35
CA LYS A 160 1.87 5.59 -16.67
C LYS A 160 1.38 4.15 -16.48
N GLN A 161 1.63 3.25 -17.43
CA GLN A 161 1.35 1.82 -17.26
C GLN A 161 2.17 1.23 -16.11
N SER A 162 3.44 1.61 -15.97
CA SER A 162 4.29 1.19 -14.85
C SER A 162 3.78 1.74 -13.51
N ALA A 163 3.34 3.01 -13.47
CA ALA A 163 2.70 3.61 -12.31
C ALA A 163 1.39 2.91 -11.92
N TYR A 164 0.58 2.50 -12.90
CA TYR A 164 -0.64 1.71 -12.67
C TYR A 164 -0.31 0.35 -12.03
N ARG A 165 0.70 -0.37 -12.56
CA ARG A 165 1.14 -1.64 -11.98
C ARG A 165 1.68 -1.46 -10.54
N ALA A 166 2.39 -0.35 -10.27
CA ALA A 166 2.79 -0.01 -8.90
C ALA A 166 1.58 0.20 -7.99
N SER A 167 0.56 0.95 -8.44
CA SER A 167 -0.69 1.15 -7.68
C SER A 167 -1.47 -0.14 -7.47
N GLN A 168 -1.43 -1.07 -8.43
CA GLN A 168 -2.03 -2.40 -8.28
C GLN A 168 -1.34 -3.20 -7.18
N ALA A 169 -0.01 -3.16 -7.15
CA ALA A 169 0.77 -3.80 -6.09
C ALA A 169 0.55 -3.12 -4.73
N ASP A 170 0.43 -1.78 -4.68
CA ASP A 170 0.07 -1.05 -3.45
C ASP A 170 -1.32 -1.47 -2.91
N TRP A 171 -2.31 -1.63 -3.79
CA TRP A 171 -3.63 -2.13 -3.39
C TRP A 171 -3.54 -3.53 -2.76
N ARG A 172 -2.74 -4.43 -3.35
CA ARG A 172 -2.48 -5.77 -2.79
C ARG A 172 -1.83 -5.70 -1.40
N ALA A 173 -0.89 -4.76 -1.20
CA ALA A 173 -0.26 -4.55 0.10
C ALA A 173 -1.28 -4.08 1.16
N VAL A 174 -2.19 -3.17 0.80
CA VAL A 174 -3.28 -2.72 1.68
C VAL A 174 -4.22 -3.87 2.01
N TYR A 175 -4.59 -4.71 1.03
CA TYR A 175 -5.43 -5.90 1.24
C TYR A 175 -4.80 -6.85 2.28
N LEU A 176 -3.54 -7.22 2.07
CA LEU A 176 -2.81 -8.10 2.99
C LEU A 176 -2.72 -7.50 4.40
N ASN A 177 -2.42 -6.20 4.48
CA ASN A 177 -2.34 -5.49 5.75
C ASN A 177 -3.70 -5.47 6.47
N THR A 178 -4.80 -5.20 5.76
CA THR A 178 -6.15 -5.19 6.33
C THR A 178 -6.53 -6.57 6.88
N ALA A 179 -6.33 -7.65 6.12
CA ALA A 179 -6.60 -9.00 6.58
C ALA A 179 -5.78 -9.35 7.84
N THR A 180 -4.49 -8.99 7.86
CA THR A 180 -3.60 -9.21 9.01
C THR A 180 -4.03 -8.41 10.24
N GLN A 181 -4.43 -7.14 10.07
CA GLN A 181 -4.89 -6.29 11.18
C GLN A 181 -6.21 -6.79 11.77
N VAL A 182 -7.16 -7.24 10.93
CA VAL A 182 -8.42 -7.84 11.40
C VAL A 182 -8.14 -9.09 12.22
N ALA A 183 -7.30 -10.00 11.72
CA ALA A 183 -6.92 -11.22 12.44
C ALA A 183 -6.22 -10.90 13.77
N SER A 184 -5.28 -9.96 13.77
CA SER A 184 -4.57 -9.52 14.97
C SER A 184 -5.51 -8.93 16.03
N SER A 185 -6.43 -8.03 15.62
CA SER A 185 -7.42 -7.44 16.52
C SER A 185 -8.39 -8.47 17.08
N TYR A 186 -8.83 -9.41 16.24
CA TYR A 186 -9.69 -10.51 16.67
C TYR A 186 -9.02 -11.40 17.72
N PHE A 187 -7.78 -11.86 17.48
CA PHE A 187 -7.05 -12.68 18.43
C PHE A 187 -6.72 -11.94 19.72
N LEU A 188 -6.49 -10.64 19.66
CA LEU A 188 -6.30 -9.81 20.85
C LEU A 188 -7.59 -9.71 21.70
N ILE A 189 -8.75 -9.61 21.07
CA ILE A 189 -10.05 -9.69 21.78
C ILE A 189 -10.22 -11.05 22.45
N ARG A 190 -9.88 -12.14 21.77
CA ARG A 190 -9.93 -13.50 22.34
C ARG A 190 -8.99 -13.66 23.54
N GLN A 191 -7.80 -13.07 23.46
CA GLN A 191 -6.88 -13.03 24.59
C GLN A 191 -7.50 -12.29 25.79
N PHE A 192 -8.09 -11.10 25.56
CA PHE A 192 -8.74 -10.35 26.62
C PHE A 192 -9.91 -11.12 27.24
N ASP A 193 -10.71 -11.82 26.44
CA ASP A 193 -11.78 -12.68 26.97
C ASP A 193 -11.22 -13.72 27.95
N ALA A 194 -10.17 -14.44 27.58
CA ALA A 194 -9.54 -15.44 28.41
C ALA A 194 -8.85 -14.83 29.67
N GLN A 195 -8.22 -13.66 29.53
CA GLN A 195 -7.62 -12.94 30.67
C GLN A 195 -8.67 -12.45 31.67
N ILE A 196 -9.82 -11.98 31.18
CA ILE A 196 -10.95 -11.56 32.00
C ILE A 196 -11.46 -12.75 32.84
N ASP A 197 -11.55 -13.95 32.26
CA ASP A 197 -11.98 -15.16 32.98
C ASP A 197 -10.99 -15.53 34.11
N ILE A 198 -9.69 -15.53 33.82
CA ILE A 198 -8.67 -15.77 34.85
C ILE A 198 -8.72 -14.68 35.92
N GLN A 199 -8.90 -13.44 35.56
CA GLN A 199 -8.98 -12.31 36.50
C GLN A 199 -10.22 -12.42 37.38
N GLN A 200 -11.35 -12.88 36.85
CA GLN A 200 -12.56 -13.14 37.64
C GLN A 200 -12.36 -14.28 38.62
N ALA A 201 -11.68 -15.36 38.22
CA ALA A 201 -11.31 -16.45 39.12
C ALA A 201 -10.39 -15.95 40.26
N SER A 202 -9.38 -15.13 39.91
CA SER A 202 -8.47 -14.52 40.90
C SER A 202 -9.22 -13.61 41.89
N LEU A 203 -10.21 -12.85 41.41
CA LEU A 203 -11.08 -12.02 42.27
C LEU A 203 -11.91 -12.86 43.22
N SER A 204 -12.49 -13.94 42.75
CA SER A 204 -13.29 -14.86 43.59
C SER A 204 -12.42 -15.48 44.70
N SER A 205 -11.21 -15.94 44.36
CA SER A 205 -10.25 -16.46 45.32
C SER A 205 -9.83 -15.40 46.38
N ALA A 206 -9.49 -14.19 45.91
CA ALA A 206 -9.10 -13.09 46.82
C ALA A 206 -10.25 -12.63 47.74
N ASP A 207 -11.50 -12.66 47.30
CA ASP A 207 -12.66 -12.35 48.14
C ASP A 207 -12.87 -13.39 49.25
N GLN A 208 -12.72 -14.66 48.92
CA GLN A 208 -12.75 -15.76 49.89
C GLN A 208 -11.63 -15.63 50.93
N ILE A 209 -10.40 -15.31 50.51
CA ILE A 209 -9.27 -15.04 51.43
C ILE A 209 -9.62 -13.88 52.37
N LEU A 210 -10.17 -12.78 51.86
CA LEU A 210 -10.55 -11.62 52.63
C LEU A 210 -11.63 -11.98 53.67
N ALA A 211 -12.61 -12.81 53.32
CA ALA A 211 -13.64 -13.28 54.25
C ALA A 211 -13.00 -14.08 55.41
N ILE A 212 -12.01 -14.94 55.13
CA ILE A 212 -11.28 -15.70 56.14
C ILE A 212 -10.52 -14.75 57.06
N TYR A 213 -9.75 -13.81 56.55
CA TYR A 213 -9.01 -12.83 57.33
C TYR A 213 -9.93 -11.96 58.19
N LYS A 214 -11.08 -11.56 57.70
CA LYS A 214 -12.08 -10.82 58.51
C LYS A 214 -12.64 -11.66 59.64
N SER A 215 -12.88 -12.95 59.45
CA SER A 215 -13.30 -13.87 60.51
C SER A 215 -12.23 -14.04 61.56
N GLN A 216 -10.99 -14.35 61.16
CA GLN A 216 -9.85 -14.51 62.05
C GLN A 216 -9.53 -13.25 62.86
N ASN A 217 -9.70 -12.05 62.28
CA ASN A 217 -9.52 -10.78 62.97
C ASN A 217 -10.57 -10.57 64.08
N ARG A 218 -11.83 -10.95 63.80
CA ARG A 218 -12.90 -10.89 64.84
C ARG A 218 -12.59 -11.76 66.05
N GLU A 219 -11.94 -12.91 65.81
CA GLU A 219 -11.51 -13.85 66.84
C GLU A 219 -10.14 -13.46 67.47
N GLY A 220 -9.53 -12.34 67.03
CA GLY A 220 -8.24 -11.87 67.53
C GLY A 220 -7.03 -12.68 67.05
N LEU A 221 -7.19 -13.59 66.08
CA LEU A 221 -6.16 -14.47 65.54
C LEU A 221 -5.22 -13.78 64.57
N VAL A 222 -5.67 -12.73 63.88
CA VAL A 222 -4.85 -11.94 62.94
C VAL A 222 -5.05 -10.45 63.20
N SER A 223 -4.04 -9.64 62.82
CA SER A 223 -4.10 -8.20 62.99
C SER A 223 -4.99 -7.51 61.91
N SER A 224 -5.56 -6.34 62.26
CA SER A 224 -6.27 -5.50 61.30
C SER A 224 -5.41 -5.10 60.10
N LYS A 225 -4.08 -5.05 60.24
CA LYS A 225 -3.10 -4.82 59.18
C LYS A 225 -3.23 -5.87 58.03
N GLU A 226 -3.39 -7.14 58.39
CA GLU A 226 -3.53 -8.21 57.39
C GLU A 226 -4.86 -8.10 56.62
N VAL A 227 -5.96 -7.74 57.30
CA VAL A 227 -7.23 -7.49 56.67
C VAL A 227 -7.16 -6.32 55.67
N LEU A 228 -6.49 -5.21 56.07
CA LEU A 228 -6.30 -4.05 55.20
C LEU A 228 -5.40 -4.38 54.02
N ARG A 229 -4.34 -5.18 54.19
CA ARG A 229 -3.48 -5.64 53.10
C ARG A 229 -4.27 -6.46 52.09
N GLN A 230 -5.09 -7.41 52.56
CA GLN A 230 -5.92 -8.22 51.66
C GLN A 230 -7.01 -7.41 50.96
N GLN A 231 -7.59 -6.41 51.63
CA GLN A 231 -8.54 -5.49 51.00
C GLN A 231 -7.87 -4.65 49.89
N ALA A 232 -6.62 -4.22 50.10
CA ALA A 232 -5.86 -3.50 49.08
C ALA A 232 -5.56 -4.37 47.88
N GLU A 233 -5.22 -5.65 48.05
CA GLU A 233 -5.02 -6.64 47.00
C GLU A 233 -6.30 -6.84 46.17
N LEU A 234 -7.46 -7.06 46.82
CA LEU A 234 -8.75 -7.19 46.16
C LEU A 234 -9.07 -5.96 45.30
N ASN A 235 -8.80 -4.75 45.82
CA ASN A 235 -9.00 -3.52 45.05
C ASN A 235 -8.07 -3.41 43.85
N SER A 236 -6.82 -3.91 43.97
CA SER A 236 -5.87 -3.99 42.85
C SER A 236 -6.37 -4.93 41.75
N LEU A 237 -6.86 -6.12 42.10
CA LEU A 237 -7.42 -7.08 41.17
C LEU A 237 -8.68 -6.54 40.47
N LYS A 238 -9.56 -5.82 41.19
CA LYS A 238 -10.72 -5.14 40.59
C LYS A 238 -10.32 -4.09 39.57
N ARG A 239 -9.30 -3.29 39.88
CA ARG A 239 -8.77 -2.30 38.94
C ARG A 239 -8.24 -2.98 37.67
N THR A 240 -7.46 -4.06 37.79
CA THR A 240 -6.96 -4.83 36.64
C THR A 240 -8.10 -5.39 35.78
N LEU A 241 -9.19 -5.88 36.40
CA LEU A 241 -10.35 -6.34 35.64
C LEU A 241 -10.99 -5.20 34.82
N ILE A 242 -11.16 -4.02 35.42
CA ILE A 242 -11.68 -2.84 34.74
C ILE A 242 -10.80 -2.46 33.55
N ASP A 243 -9.47 -2.49 33.72
CA ASP A 243 -8.52 -2.20 32.65
C ASP A 243 -8.61 -3.21 31.52
N LEU A 244 -8.68 -4.52 31.81
CA LEU A 244 -8.86 -5.56 30.78
C LEU A 244 -10.17 -5.40 29.99
N GLN A 245 -11.27 -5.09 30.68
CA GLN A 245 -12.55 -4.84 30.03
C GLN A 245 -12.51 -3.60 29.13
N ARG A 246 -11.80 -2.54 29.57
CA ARG A 246 -11.57 -1.33 28.79
C ARG A 246 -10.76 -1.62 27.53
N GLU A 247 -9.63 -2.32 27.66
CA GLU A 247 -8.76 -2.66 26.52
C GLU A 247 -9.49 -3.55 25.51
N ARG A 248 -10.28 -4.53 25.98
CA ARG A 248 -11.14 -5.34 25.14
C ARG A 248 -12.08 -4.47 24.30
N LYS A 249 -12.75 -3.51 24.95
CA LYS A 249 -13.72 -2.63 24.28
C LYS A 249 -13.06 -1.67 23.29
N ILE A 250 -11.87 -1.16 23.62
CA ILE A 250 -11.07 -0.32 22.70
C ILE A 250 -10.66 -1.12 21.46
N THR A 251 -10.21 -2.36 21.65
CA THR A 251 -9.83 -3.25 20.54
C THR A 251 -11.04 -3.59 19.67
N GLU A 252 -12.20 -3.81 20.27
CA GLU A 252 -13.46 -4.04 19.55
C GLU A 252 -13.88 -2.81 18.71
N ASN A 253 -13.70 -1.60 19.24
CA ASN A 253 -13.93 -0.36 18.50
C ASN A 253 -12.94 -0.21 17.32
N ALA A 254 -11.67 -0.56 17.51
CA ALA A 254 -10.68 -0.56 16.43
C ALA A 254 -11.02 -1.58 15.34
N LEU A 255 -11.46 -2.78 15.73
CA LEU A 255 -11.94 -3.80 14.80
C LEU A 255 -13.18 -3.32 14.03
N ALA A 256 -14.15 -2.67 14.70
CA ALA A 256 -15.32 -2.09 14.02
C ALA A 256 -14.91 -1.11 12.92
N THR A 257 -13.92 -0.26 13.18
CA THR A 257 -13.39 0.69 12.18
C THR A 257 -12.77 -0.05 10.97
N LEU A 258 -12.02 -1.14 11.22
CA LEU A 258 -11.47 -1.98 10.14
C LEU A 258 -12.57 -2.63 9.28
N LEU A 259 -13.72 -2.92 9.89
CA LEU A 259 -14.91 -3.48 9.22
C LEU A 259 -15.79 -2.41 8.55
N GLY A 260 -15.37 -1.14 8.52
CA GLY A 260 -16.18 -0.04 7.98
C GLY A 260 -17.40 0.33 8.82
N GLN A 261 -17.44 -0.08 10.10
CA GLN A 261 -18.56 0.14 10.99
C GLN A 261 -18.27 1.24 12.03
N PRO A 262 -19.26 2.00 12.48
CA PRO A 262 -19.10 2.93 13.59
C PRO A 262 -18.66 2.21 14.88
N ALA A 263 -17.72 2.82 15.61
CA ALA A 263 -17.28 2.30 16.91
C ALA A 263 -18.49 2.14 17.87
N GLY A 264 -18.50 1.04 18.62
CA GLY A 264 -19.57 0.71 19.56
C GLY A 264 -20.69 -0.17 19.00
N ASN A 265 -20.83 -0.30 17.68
CA ASN A 265 -21.85 -1.16 17.06
C ASN A 265 -21.43 -2.64 17.00
N LEU A 266 -20.13 -2.90 16.94
CA LEU A 266 -19.62 -4.27 16.92
C LEU A 266 -19.62 -4.87 18.33
N GLN A 267 -20.11 -6.09 18.43
CA GLN A 267 -19.97 -6.94 19.61
C GLN A 267 -19.43 -8.29 19.14
N VAL A 268 -18.19 -8.58 19.52
CA VAL A 268 -17.58 -9.88 19.23
C VAL A 268 -18.08 -10.87 20.28
N PRO A 269 -18.81 -11.93 19.90
CA PRO A 269 -19.34 -12.89 20.84
C PRO A 269 -18.20 -13.65 21.53
N LYS A 270 -18.39 -13.93 22.83
CA LYS A 270 -17.46 -14.77 23.57
C LYS A 270 -17.63 -16.22 23.08
N PRO A 271 -16.54 -16.99 22.83
CA PRO A 271 -16.65 -18.37 22.42
C PRO A 271 -17.16 -19.24 23.58
N ASP A 272 -17.89 -20.30 23.26
CA ASP A 272 -18.38 -21.27 24.25
C ASP A 272 -17.26 -22.17 24.81
N ASP A 273 -16.17 -22.34 24.05
CA ASP A 273 -15.01 -23.15 24.43
C ASP A 273 -13.74 -22.32 24.66
N SER A 274 -12.82 -22.87 25.46
CA SER A 274 -11.48 -22.30 25.64
C SER A 274 -10.83 -22.05 24.28
N PHE A 275 -10.30 -20.83 24.12
CA PHE A 275 -9.59 -20.35 22.94
C PHE A 275 -8.58 -21.38 22.37
N LYS A 276 -9.06 -22.23 21.45
CA LYS A 276 -8.25 -23.19 20.69
C LYS A 276 -7.98 -22.58 19.32
N ILE A 277 -6.72 -22.31 19.03
CA ILE A 277 -6.28 -21.88 17.69
C ILE A 277 -5.37 -22.98 17.16
N ALA A 278 -5.60 -23.36 15.92
CA ALA A 278 -4.71 -24.27 15.21
C ALA A 278 -3.29 -23.70 15.13
N ASP A 279 -2.29 -24.51 15.41
CA ASP A 279 -0.89 -24.15 15.15
C ASP A 279 -0.68 -24.12 13.64
N MET A 280 -0.52 -22.93 13.09
CA MET A 280 -0.28 -22.74 11.66
C MET A 280 1.13 -23.20 11.27
N PRO A 281 1.31 -23.86 10.10
CA PRO A 281 2.63 -24.17 9.58
C PRO A 281 3.42 -22.88 9.31
N ILE A 282 4.73 -22.93 9.49
CA ILE A 282 5.61 -21.78 9.21
C ILE A 282 5.91 -21.76 7.71
N PRO A 283 5.46 -20.76 6.96
CA PRO A 283 5.80 -20.64 5.55
C PRO A 283 7.18 -19.97 5.42
N ALA A 284 8.25 -20.71 5.56
CA ALA A 284 9.60 -20.17 5.39
C ALA A 284 10.15 -20.49 3.99
N GLY A 285 9.63 -19.83 2.97
CA GLY A 285 10.15 -19.91 1.60
C GLY A 285 11.57 -19.36 1.47
N LEU A 286 12.20 -19.55 0.30
CA LEU A 286 13.54 -19.03 0.03
C LEU A 286 13.52 -17.48 -0.06
N PRO A 287 14.58 -16.78 0.38
CA PRO A 287 14.68 -15.31 0.26
C PRO A 287 14.45 -14.79 -1.17
N SER A 288 14.89 -15.53 -2.17
CA SER A 288 14.67 -15.18 -3.59
C SER A 288 13.21 -15.20 -4.03
N GLN A 289 12.33 -15.97 -3.36
CA GLN A 289 10.90 -16.03 -3.64
C GLN A 289 10.17 -14.78 -3.13
N LEU A 290 10.65 -14.16 -2.03
CA LEU A 290 10.09 -12.90 -1.53
C LEU A 290 10.11 -11.79 -2.56
N LEU A 291 11.19 -11.70 -3.34
CA LEU A 291 11.36 -10.69 -4.38
C LEU A 291 10.26 -10.71 -5.46
N ARG A 292 9.57 -11.85 -5.60
CA ARG A 292 8.48 -12.04 -6.57
C ARG A 292 7.09 -12.00 -5.95
N ARG A 293 6.98 -12.20 -4.63
CA ARG A 293 5.69 -12.39 -3.94
C ARG A 293 5.25 -11.16 -3.17
N ARG A 294 6.18 -10.39 -2.58
CA ARG A 294 5.83 -9.23 -1.76
C ARG A 294 5.31 -8.06 -2.61
N PRO A 295 4.08 -7.60 -2.35
CA PRO A 295 3.48 -6.52 -3.13
C PRO A 295 4.26 -5.20 -3.02
N ASP A 296 4.84 -4.87 -1.85
CA ASP A 296 5.63 -3.65 -1.64
C ASP A 296 6.93 -3.64 -2.45
N ILE A 297 7.59 -4.80 -2.59
CA ILE A 297 8.78 -4.96 -3.44
C ILE A 297 8.40 -4.78 -4.91
N LEU A 298 7.30 -5.40 -5.35
CA LEU A 298 6.79 -5.26 -6.72
C LEU A 298 6.42 -3.80 -7.03
N ALA A 299 5.73 -3.12 -6.11
CA ALA A 299 5.40 -1.71 -6.26
C ALA A 299 6.66 -0.85 -6.42
N ALA A 300 7.68 -1.07 -5.59
CA ALA A 300 8.94 -0.35 -5.68
C ALA A 300 9.67 -0.63 -6.99
N GLU A 301 9.67 -1.86 -7.51
CA GLU A 301 10.24 -2.22 -8.81
C GLU A 301 9.55 -1.49 -9.96
N TYR A 302 8.20 -1.46 -9.98
CA TYR A 302 7.45 -0.74 -11.00
C TYR A 302 7.67 0.78 -10.95
N ARG A 303 7.93 1.36 -9.77
CA ARG A 303 8.33 2.78 -9.64
C ARG A 303 9.72 3.06 -10.23
N VAL A 304 10.66 2.11 -10.10
CA VAL A 304 11.96 2.21 -10.79
C VAL A 304 11.77 2.16 -12.30
N LEU A 305 10.90 1.26 -12.79
CA LEU A 305 10.57 1.15 -14.21
C LEU A 305 9.91 2.42 -14.74
N GLU A 306 8.94 2.99 -14.02
CA GLU A 306 8.33 4.29 -14.34
C GLU A 306 9.38 5.38 -14.48
N ALA A 307 10.27 5.50 -13.48
CA ALA A 307 11.34 6.50 -13.52
C ALA A 307 12.32 6.28 -14.69
N HIS A 308 12.59 5.02 -15.06
CA HIS A 308 13.40 4.68 -16.24
C HIS A 308 12.72 5.15 -17.52
N GLN A 309 11.43 4.91 -17.70
CA GLN A 309 10.67 5.36 -18.87
C GLN A 309 10.62 6.89 -18.98
N LEU A 310 10.51 7.60 -17.85
CA LEU A 310 10.55 9.06 -17.80
C LEU A 310 11.93 9.61 -18.19
N VAL A 311 13.03 8.91 -17.88
CA VAL A 311 14.37 9.25 -18.39
C VAL A 311 14.40 9.08 -19.91
N GLY A 312 13.90 7.98 -20.44
CA GLY A 312 13.79 7.72 -21.88
C GLY A 312 12.98 8.81 -22.58
N GLN A 313 11.80 9.15 -22.05
CA GLN A 313 10.95 10.23 -22.55
C GLN A 313 11.70 11.58 -22.60
N ALA A 314 12.44 11.93 -21.55
CA ALA A 314 13.20 13.16 -21.49
C ALA A 314 14.35 13.20 -22.49
N LYS A 315 15.04 12.05 -22.72
CA LYS A 315 16.11 11.93 -23.71
C LYS A 315 15.56 12.08 -25.14
N LEU A 316 14.43 11.46 -25.43
CA LEU A 316 13.77 11.56 -26.73
C LEU A 316 13.25 12.98 -27.03
N ALA A 317 13.05 13.84 -26.02
CA ALA A 317 12.71 15.24 -26.20
C ALA A 317 13.84 16.09 -26.83
N LYS A 318 15.04 15.56 -27.00
CA LYS A 318 16.13 16.17 -27.78
C LYS A 318 15.95 16.00 -29.28
N LEU A 319 15.12 15.07 -29.70
CA LEU A 319 14.86 14.81 -31.12
C LEU A 319 13.84 15.82 -31.67
N PRO A 320 13.84 16.04 -33.02
CA PRO A 320 12.87 16.92 -33.65
C PRO A 320 11.42 16.44 -33.41
N SER A 321 10.52 17.34 -33.05
CA SER A 321 9.09 17.01 -32.97
C SER A 321 8.39 17.36 -34.28
N ILE A 322 7.51 16.48 -34.71
CA ILE A 322 6.70 16.66 -35.94
C ILE A 322 5.24 16.77 -35.51
N SER A 323 4.63 17.91 -35.84
CA SER A 323 3.21 18.15 -35.58
C SER A 323 2.45 18.51 -36.84
N LEU A 324 1.23 18.10 -36.88
CA LEU A 324 0.29 18.42 -37.97
C LEU A 324 -0.77 19.35 -37.40
N THR A 325 -0.82 20.57 -37.97
CA THR A 325 -1.79 21.57 -37.54
C THR A 325 -2.67 21.94 -38.73
N THR A 326 -3.98 21.96 -38.47
CA THR A 326 -4.96 22.50 -39.43
C THR A 326 -5.67 23.67 -38.79
N ASN A 327 -5.83 24.75 -39.54
CA ASN A 327 -6.65 25.88 -39.14
C ASN A 327 -7.73 26.08 -40.20
N ALA A 328 -8.98 26.08 -39.79
CA ALA A 328 -10.10 26.51 -40.59
C ALA A 328 -10.67 27.78 -39.94
N GLN A 329 -10.69 28.87 -40.68
CA GLN A 329 -11.14 30.18 -40.17
C GLN A 329 -12.18 30.79 -41.11
N SER A 330 -13.23 31.33 -40.53
CA SER A 330 -14.18 32.20 -41.23
C SER A 330 -14.40 33.47 -40.39
N GLY A 331 -14.47 34.60 -41.01
CA GLY A 331 -14.69 35.90 -40.32
C GLY A 331 -15.78 36.72 -41.01
N SER A 332 -16.63 37.37 -40.22
CA SER A 332 -17.65 38.30 -40.69
C SER A 332 -17.96 39.38 -39.63
N SER A 333 -18.44 40.53 -40.07
CA SER A 333 -18.94 41.56 -39.17
C SER A 333 -20.27 41.24 -38.49
N LEU A 334 -20.99 40.19 -38.97
CA LEU A 334 -22.27 39.71 -38.42
C LEU A 334 -22.11 38.29 -37.94
N ALA A 335 -22.58 37.96 -36.73
CA ALA A 335 -22.48 36.60 -36.14
C ALA A 335 -23.17 35.52 -37.00
N SER A 336 -24.37 35.81 -37.54
CA SER A 336 -25.10 34.90 -38.44
C SER A 336 -24.40 34.67 -39.78
N ALA A 337 -23.70 35.70 -40.27
CA ALA A 337 -22.91 35.60 -41.49
C ALA A 337 -21.59 34.85 -41.31
N ALA A 338 -20.97 34.91 -40.14
CA ALA A 338 -19.76 34.16 -39.82
C ALA A 338 -19.99 32.65 -39.92
N LEU A 339 -21.12 32.12 -39.38
CA LEU A 339 -21.47 30.71 -39.48
C LEU A 339 -21.82 30.29 -40.93
N ASN A 340 -22.61 31.12 -41.66
CA ASN A 340 -22.94 30.86 -43.07
C ASN A 340 -21.69 30.93 -43.98
N THR A 341 -20.77 31.84 -43.71
CA THR A 341 -19.51 31.96 -44.44
C THR A 341 -18.61 30.77 -44.14
N PHE A 342 -18.53 30.33 -42.90
CA PHE A 342 -17.77 29.12 -42.53
C PHE A 342 -18.26 27.90 -43.31
N LEU A 343 -19.56 27.70 -43.41
CA LEU A 343 -20.15 26.60 -44.15
C LEU A 343 -19.97 26.69 -45.67
N LYS A 344 -19.82 27.91 -46.22
CA LYS A 344 -19.69 28.16 -47.66
C LYS A 344 -18.26 28.39 -48.13
N THR A 345 -17.39 28.95 -47.26
CA THR A 345 -16.00 29.27 -47.58
C THR A 345 -15.04 28.57 -46.63
N PHE A 346 -15.15 27.24 -46.61
CA PHE A 346 -14.25 26.42 -45.83
C PHE A 346 -12.87 26.40 -46.45
N THR A 347 -11.88 27.03 -45.81
CA THR A 347 -10.47 26.94 -46.20
C THR A 347 -9.79 25.92 -45.31
N PHE A 348 -9.46 24.75 -45.86
CA PHE A 348 -8.70 23.71 -45.17
C PHE A 348 -7.22 23.88 -45.51
N GLY A 349 -6.41 24.19 -44.52
CA GLY A 349 -4.95 24.25 -44.61
C GLY A 349 -4.31 23.19 -43.73
N LEU A 350 -3.58 22.25 -44.30
CA LEU A 350 -2.80 21.27 -43.60
C LEU A 350 -1.34 21.78 -43.52
N THR A 351 -0.86 22.05 -42.32
CA THR A 351 0.49 22.60 -42.10
C THR A 351 1.30 21.61 -41.26
N PRO A 352 2.19 20.84 -41.88
CA PRO A 352 3.19 20.10 -41.12
C PRO A 352 4.20 21.09 -40.52
N ASN A 353 4.48 20.92 -39.26
CA ASN A 353 5.47 21.74 -38.53
C ASN A 353 6.54 20.81 -37.95
N ILE A 354 7.80 21.05 -38.27
CA ILE A 354 8.95 20.32 -37.75
C ILE A 354 9.73 21.29 -36.88
N ASN A 355 9.80 20.98 -35.58
CA ASN A 355 10.54 21.79 -34.61
C ASN A 355 11.84 21.07 -34.18
N PHE A 356 12.99 21.71 -34.42
CA PHE A 356 14.31 21.24 -34.06
C PHE A 356 14.79 21.93 -32.78
N PRO A 357 14.92 21.28 -31.65
CA PRO A 357 15.46 21.88 -30.42
C PRO A 357 16.99 21.95 -30.48
N ILE A 358 17.54 22.99 -31.15
CA ILE A 358 18.98 23.15 -31.38
C ILE A 358 19.72 23.45 -30.06
N PHE A 359 19.14 24.29 -29.22
CA PHE A 359 19.66 24.64 -27.88
C PHE A 359 18.52 24.73 -26.89
N ASN A 360 18.42 23.76 -26.01
CA ASN A 360 17.37 23.73 -24.98
C ASN A 360 17.94 23.28 -23.63
N PRO A 361 18.44 24.22 -22.81
CA PRO A 361 18.98 23.91 -21.48
C PRO A 361 17.97 23.28 -20.54
N ASP A 362 16.66 23.58 -20.69
CA ASP A 362 15.58 22.95 -19.89
C ASP A 362 15.52 21.44 -20.11
N THR A 363 15.67 20.98 -21.34
CA THR A 363 15.68 19.54 -21.65
C THR A 363 16.86 18.83 -20.97
N GLU A 364 18.07 19.43 -20.95
CA GLU A 364 19.22 18.87 -20.24
C GLU A 364 18.98 18.82 -18.71
N ALA A 365 18.43 19.90 -18.15
CA ALA A 365 18.10 19.95 -16.73
C ALA A 365 17.04 18.88 -16.37
N ARG A 366 16.03 18.66 -17.23
CA ARG A 366 14.99 17.65 -17.08
C ARG A 366 15.55 16.23 -17.12
N ILE A 367 16.47 15.94 -18.02
CA ILE A 367 17.17 14.65 -18.10
C ILE A 367 17.91 14.38 -16.79
N LYS A 368 18.74 15.34 -16.33
CA LYS A 368 19.49 15.21 -15.06
C LYS A 368 18.58 15.00 -13.87
N ARG A 369 17.45 15.74 -13.79
CA ARG A 369 16.44 15.58 -12.75
C ARG A 369 15.82 14.18 -12.77
N ASN A 370 15.44 13.68 -13.94
CA ASN A 370 14.84 12.35 -14.07
C ASN A 370 15.85 11.23 -13.78
N GLU A 371 17.11 11.37 -14.15
CA GLU A 371 18.19 10.46 -13.78
C GLU A 371 18.43 10.42 -12.27
N ALA A 372 18.40 11.58 -11.60
CA ALA A 372 18.47 11.65 -10.14
C ALA A 372 17.22 11.03 -9.48
N SER A 373 16.03 11.23 -10.04
CA SER A 373 14.79 10.59 -9.59
C SER A 373 14.87 9.07 -9.72
N LYS A 374 15.36 8.55 -10.85
CA LYS A 374 15.58 7.11 -11.05
C LYS A 374 16.51 6.54 -9.98
N LYS A 375 17.64 7.18 -9.69
CA LYS A 375 18.55 6.76 -8.61
C LYS A 375 17.87 6.76 -7.24
N THR A 376 16.97 7.70 -7.00
CA THR A 376 16.18 7.74 -5.77
C THR A 376 15.25 6.53 -5.67
N GLU A 377 14.55 6.17 -6.73
CA GLU A 377 13.68 4.99 -6.74
C GLU A 377 14.46 3.67 -6.64
N GLU A 378 15.64 3.57 -7.27
CA GLU A 378 16.57 2.43 -7.12
C GLU A 378 17.03 2.26 -5.66
N ALA A 379 17.34 3.36 -4.97
CA ALA A 379 17.72 3.33 -3.55
C ALA A 379 16.51 2.92 -2.66
N LYS A 380 15.30 3.42 -2.96
CA LYS A 380 14.07 3.01 -2.26
C LYS A 380 13.79 1.52 -2.46
N TYR A 381 13.89 1.02 -3.68
CA TYR A 381 13.73 -0.41 -3.98
C TYR A 381 14.68 -1.26 -3.15
N ARG A 382 15.99 -0.91 -3.15
CA ARG A 382 16.98 -1.62 -2.35
C ARG A 382 16.65 -1.59 -0.86
N LYS A 383 16.22 -0.43 -0.34
CA LYS A 383 15.79 -0.28 1.07
C LYS A 383 14.60 -1.19 1.38
N THR A 384 13.58 -1.23 0.51
CA THR A 384 12.40 -2.08 0.68
C THR A 384 12.79 -3.55 0.76
N VAL A 385 13.71 -4.01 -0.11
CA VAL A 385 14.22 -5.40 -0.08
C VAL A 385 14.94 -5.71 1.23
N LEU A 386 15.79 -4.81 1.72
CA LEU A 386 16.51 -5.00 2.99
C LEU A 386 15.55 -5.07 4.18
N ILE A 387 14.54 -4.19 4.22
CA ILE A 387 13.50 -4.21 5.26
C ILE A 387 12.70 -5.52 5.18
N ALA A 388 12.37 -5.98 3.98
CA ALA A 388 11.66 -7.24 3.80
C ALA A 388 12.44 -8.44 4.36
N PHE A 389 13.75 -8.50 4.11
CA PHE A 389 14.59 -9.55 4.69
C PHE A 389 14.66 -9.45 6.22
N GLN A 390 14.78 -8.24 6.75
CA GLN A 390 14.78 -8.01 8.19
C GLN A 390 13.45 -8.47 8.83
N GLU A 391 12.31 -8.09 8.28
CA GLU A 391 11.00 -8.46 8.83
C GLU A 391 10.80 -9.97 8.93
N VAL A 392 11.28 -10.73 7.93
CA VAL A 392 11.19 -12.19 7.98
C VAL A 392 12.12 -12.78 9.02
N GLU A 393 13.39 -12.32 9.08
CA GLU A 393 14.34 -12.79 10.10
C GLU A 393 13.85 -12.49 11.51
N ASP A 394 13.40 -11.26 11.76
CA ASP A 394 12.89 -10.85 13.06
C ASP A 394 11.67 -11.70 13.47
N ALA A 395 10.74 -11.97 12.55
CA ALA A 395 9.57 -12.80 12.80
C ALA A 395 9.97 -14.27 13.11
N LEU A 396 10.92 -14.83 12.37
CA LEU A 396 11.41 -16.20 12.60
C LEU A 396 12.12 -16.33 13.96
N VAL A 397 13.01 -15.40 14.29
CA VAL A 397 13.71 -15.37 15.59
C VAL A 397 12.72 -15.23 16.74
N ASN A 398 11.77 -14.29 16.64
CA ASN A 398 10.74 -14.08 17.64
C ASN A 398 9.87 -15.34 17.81
N LEU A 399 9.40 -15.92 16.71
CA LEU A 399 8.54 -17.11 16.76
C LEU A 399 9.25 -18.30 17.41
N SER A 400 10.52 -18.55 17.07
CA SER A 400 11.35 -19.59 17.69
C SER A 400 11.49 -19.36 19.19
N ALA A 401 11.85 -18.12 19.62
CA ALA A 401 11.99 -17.77 21.01
C ALA A 401 10.68 -17.91 21.80
N ARG A 402 9.53 -17.47 21.20
CA ARG A 402 8.22 -17.62 21.87
C ARG A 402 7.77 -19.06 21.98
N ARG A 403 8.07 -19.92 21.04
CA ARG A 403 7.80 -21.36 21.11
C ARG A 403 8.64 -22.03 22.19
N ALA A 404 9.93 -21.70 22.31
CA ALA A 404 10.77 -22.18 23.40
C ALA A 404 10.23 -21.72 24.77
N GLN A 405 9.88 -20.44 24.90
CA GLN A 405 9.25 -19.92 26.14
C GLN A 405 7.94 -20.63 26.48
N ARG A 406 7.11 -20.97 25.49
CA ARG A 406 5.86 -21.72 25.70
C ARG A 406 6.13 -23.07 26.35
N GLN A 407 7.19 -23.76 25.93
CA GLN A 407 7.58 -25.06 26.49
C GLN A 407 7.89 -24.95 27.98
N GLU A 408 8.70 -23.96 28.36
CA GLU A 408 9.06 -23.73 29.77
C GLU A 408 7.85 -23.29 30.61
N LEU A 409 7.04 -22.39 30.09
CA LEU A 409 5.81 -21.95 30.76
C LEU A 409 4.80 -23.07 30.94
N PHE A 410 4.71 -24.00 29.99
CA PHE A 410 3.85 -25.17 30.11
C PHE A 410 4.34 -26.13 31.19
N SER A 411 5.66 -26.36 31.26
CA SER A 411 6.27 -27.14 32.34
C SER A 411 6.05 -26.48 33.73
N GLU A 412 6.22 -25.16 33.81
CA GLU A 412 5.95 -24.38 35.04
C GLU A 412 4.48 -24.51 35.48
N GLU A 413 3.53 -24.38 34.52
CA GLU A 413 2.09 -24.53 34.79
C GLU A 413 1.77 -25.92 35.34
N GLN A 414 2.35 -26.98 34.77
CA GLN A 414 2.18 -28.36 35.27
C GLN A 414 2.68 -28.50 36.70
N HIS A 415 3.91 -28.05 36.99
CA HIS A 415 4.45 -28.15 38.34
C HIS A 415 3.63 -27.33 39.37
N LEU A 416 3.17 -26.14 39.02
CA LEU A 416 2.30 -25.35 39.90
C LEU A 416 0.91 -25.95 40.08
N SER A 417 0.38 -26.65 39.07
CA SER A 417 -0.84 -27.38 39.16
C SER A 417 -0.71 -28.59 40.12
N ASP A 418 0.41 -29.30 40.06
CA ASP A 418 0.71 -30.40 41.01
C ASP A 418 0.89 -29.85 42.43
N VAL A 419 1.56 -28.75 42.61
CA VAL A 419 1.68 -28.07 43.93
C VAL A 419 0.31 -27.70 44.46
N GLN A 420 -0.56 -27.12 43.65
CA GLN A 420 -1.92 -26.75 44.06
C GLN A 420 -2.75 -27.98 44.50
N LEU A 421 -2.65 -29.07 43.77
CA LEU A 421 -3.32 -30.32 44.10
C LEU A 421 -2.78 -30.89 45.43
N GLN A 422 -1.46 -30.90 45.68
CA GLN A 422 -0.82 -31.36 46.92
C GLN A 422 -1.24 -30.51 48.11
N VAL A 423 -1.17 -29.18 47.99
CA VAL A 423 -1.57 -28.26 49.08
C VAL A 423 -3.08 -28.41 49.39
N ALA A 424 -3.93 -28.60 48.37
CA ALA A 424 -5.34 -28.87 48.60
C ALA A 424 -5.60 -30.21 49.28
N ALA A 425 -4.79 -31.23 49.03
CA ALA A 425 -4.85 -32.53 49.75
C ALA A 425 -4.38 -32.38 51.21
N GLN A 426 -3.24 -31.69 51.44
CA GLN A 426 -2.72 -31.42 52.79
C GLN A 426 -3.74 -30.62 53.63
N MET A 427 -4.46 -29.70 53.04
CA MET A 427 -5.50 -28.93 53.73
C MET A 427 -6.64 -29.87 54.20
N ARG A 428 -7.06 -30.85 53.38
CA ARG A 428 -8.09 -31.84 53.81
C ARG A 428 -7.63 -32.66 54.98
N GLU A 429 -6.33 -32.96 55.11
CA GLU A 429 -5.72 -33.68 56.24
C GLU A 429 -5.39 -32.73 57.41
N GLY A 430 -5.71 -31.46 57.32
CA GLY A 430 -5.44 -30.48 58.39
C GLY A 430 -3.96 -30.05 58.50
N ILE A 431 -3.11 -30.41 57.55
CA ILE A 431 -1.67 -30.11 57.51
C ILE A 431 -1.38 -28.72 56.93
N ALA A 432 -2.14 -28.32 55.92
CA ALA A 432 -2.04 -27.02 55.27
C ALA A 432 -3.22 -26.11 55.63
N THR A 433 -2.97 -24.79 55.57
CA THR A 433 -3.98 -23.76 55.82
C THR A 433 -4.74 -23.43 54.54
N GLN A 434 -5.97 -22.90 54.65
CA GLN A 434 -6.73 -22.40 53.53
C GLN A 434 -5.98 -21.28 52.77
N LEU A 435 -5.17 -20.51 53.48
CA LEU A 435 -4.34 -19.46 52.91
C LEU A 435 -3.30 -20.03 51.94
N GLU A 436 -2.63 -21.14 52.30
CA GLU A 436 -1.63 -21.79 51.41
C GLU A 436 -2.28 -22.33 50.13
N VAL A 437 -3.51 -22.86 50.24
CA VAL A 437 -4.28 -23.25 49.04
C VAL A 437 -4.49 -22.08 48.10
N PHE A 438 -4.96 -20.93 48.61
CA PHE A 438 -5.20 -19.76 47.78
C PHE A 438 -3.92 -19.13 47.24
N GLU A 439 -2.81 -19.16 47.97
CA GLU A 439 -1.51 -18.69 47.46
C GLU A 439 -1.00 -19.58 46.34
N SER A 440 -1.16 -20.89 46.42
CA SER A 440 -0.82 -21.82 45.33
C SER A 440 -1.69 -21.60 44.09
N GLU A 441 -3.02 -21.42 44.26
CA GLU A 441 -3.95 -21.08 43.20
C GLU A 441 -3.58 -19.76 42.51
N ARG A 442 -3.26 -18.72 43.27
CA ARG A 442 -2.85 -17.43 42.70
C ARG A 442 -1.60 -17.53 41.83
N ARG A 443 -0.60 -18.32 42.26
CA ARG A 443 0.61 -18.58 41.45
C ARG A 443 0.26 -19.29 40.16
N LEU A 444 -0.58 -20.31 40.22
CA LEU A 444 -1.06 -21.04 39.04
C LEU A 444 -1.81 -20.13 38.06
N LEU A 445 -2.73 -19.28 38.55
CA LEU A 445 -3.45 -18.30 37.71
C LEU A 445 -2.51 -17.29 37.06
N SER A 446 -1.46 -16.86 37.78
CA SER A 446 -0.42 -15.94 37.24
C SER A 446 0.33 -16.56 36.06
N VAL A 447 0.74 -17.83 36.15
CA VAL A 447 1.43 -18.51 35.04
C VAL A 447 0.48 -18.77 33.87
N ARG A 448 -0.78 -19.13 34.13
CA ARG A 448 -1.81 -19.24 33.08
C ARG A 448 -2.00 -17.94 32.33
N GLN A 449 -1.98 -16.81 33.02
CA GLN A 449 -2.04 -15.48 32.37
C GLN A 449 -0.80 -15.21 31.49
N THR A 450 0.39 -15.61 31.95
CA THR A 450 1.64 -15.51 31.18
C THR A 450 1.60 -16.42 29.94
N LEU A 451 1.05 -17.63 30.06
CA LEU A 451 0.82 -18.55 28.93
C LEU A 451 -0.12 -17.97 27.88
N LEU A 452 -1.22 -17.31 28.30
CA LEU A 452 -2.12 -16.63 27.36
C LEU A 452 -1.41 -15.50 26.61
N ASN A 453 -0.59 -14.70 27.30
CA ASN A 453 0.20 -13.65 26.69
C ASN A 453 1.20 -14.21 25.66
N ASN A 454 1.93 -15.28 26.04
CA ASN A 454 2.87 -15.94 25.14
C ASN A 454 2.17 -16.51 23.91
N ARG A 455 1.01 -17.14 24.10
CA ARG A 455 0.20 -17.68 22.99
C ARG A 455 -0.22 -16.59 22.00
N GLN A 456 -0.71 -15.46 22.48
CA GLN A 456 -1.08 -14.33 21.63
C GLN A 456 0.15 -13.78 20.89
N GLN A 457 1.31 -13.70 21.54
CA GLN A 457 2.55 -13.28 20.90
C GLN A 457 2.95 -14.25 19.77
N ILE A 458 2.84 -15.56 19.96
CA ILE A 458 3.06 -16.56 18.89
C ILE A 458 2.12 -16.30 17.71
N LEU A 459 0.83 -16.05 17.96
CA LEU A 459 -0.14 -15.73 16.90
C LEU A 459 0.23 -14.43 16.18
N SER A 460 0.58 -13.38 16.92
CA SER A 460 1.01 -12.11 16.33
C SER A 460 2.24 -12.24 15.44
N GLU A 461 3.26 -13.00 15.90
CA GLU A 461 4.47 -13.27 15.11
C GLU A 461 4.16 -14.14 13.88
N THR A 462 3.24 -15.10 14.02
CA THR A 462 2.77 -15.91 12.88
C THR A 462 2.09 -15.04 11.84
N LEU A 463 1.18 -14.14 12.24
CA LEU A 463 0.54 -13.20 11.33
C LEU A 463 1.55 -12.27 10.65
N THR A 464 2.53 -11.79 11.43
CA THR A 464 3.62 -10.94 10.93
C THR A 464 4.44 -11.69 9.89
N LEU A 465 4.75 -12.96 10.12
CA LEU A 465 5.49 -13.80 9.18
C LEU A 465 4.69 -14.02 7.87
N TYR A 466 3.39 -14.35 7.95
CA TYR A 466 2.54 -14.49 6.77
C TYR A 466 2.49 -13.20 5.94
N LYS A 467 2.37 -12.05 6.60
CA LYS A 467 2.46 -10.74 5.96
C LYS A 467 3.83 -10.51 5.32
N ALA A 468 4.92 -10.77 6.07
CA ALA A 468 6.30 -10.58 5.60
C ALA A 468 6.65 -11.49 4.41
N MET A 469 6.02 -12.66 4.32
CA MET A 469 6.16 -13.59 3.19
C MET A 469 5.27 -13.22 1.98
N GLY A 470 4.48 -12.16 2.05
CA GLY A 470 3.66 -11.65 0.94
C GLY A 470 2.28 -12.26 0.82
N GLY A 471 1.80 -13.09 1.78
CA GLY A 471 0.41 -13.52 1.89
C GLY A 471 -0.15 -14.38 0.76
N GLY A 472 0.69 -15.10 0.00
CA GLY A 472 0.24 -16.13 -0.93
C GLY A 472 -0.29 -15.65 -2.29
N TRP A 473 -0.01 -14.44 -2.71
CA TRP A 473 -0.44 -13.92 -4.01
C TRP A 473 0.21 -14.68 -5.17
N ASN A 474 -0.63 -15.12 -6.13
CA ASN A 474 -0.23 -15.49 -7.48
C ASN A 474 -0.65 -14.38 -8.45
N GLU A 475 0.15 -14.09 -9.47
CA GLU A 475 -0.19 -13.09 -10.52
C GLU A 475 -1.52 -13.40 -11.23
N GLU A 476 -1.97 -14.64 -11.23
CA GLU A 476 -3.17 -15.12 -11.90
C GLU A 476 -4.49 -14.86 -11.13
N SER A 477 -4.44 -14.41 -9.89
CA SER A 477 -5.64 -14.28 -9.03
C SER A 477 -6.40 -12.95 -9.15
N VAL A 478 -6.08 -12.11 -10.15
CA VAL A 478 -6.78 -10.84 -10.41
C VAL A 478 -7.22 -10.79 -11.87
N GLN A 479 -8.28 -11.48 -12.16
CA GLN A 479 -9.15 -11.21 -13.31
C GLN A 479 -10.45 -10.59 -12.85
#